data_e5d746787ef88f93a6f9ccc492b5cfa6
#
_entry.id   e5d746787ef88f93a6f9ccc492b5cfa6
#
_cell.length_a   1.000
_cell.length_b   1.000
_cell.length_c   1.000
_cell.angle_alpha   90.00
_cell.angle_beta   90.00
_cell.angle_gamma   90.00
#
_symmetry.space_group_name_H-M   'P 1'
#
loop_
_entity.id
_entity.type
_entity.pdbx_description
1 polymer ?
#
loop_
_entity_poly.entity_id
_entity_poly.type
_entity_poly.pdbx_seq_one_letter_code
_entity_poly.pdbx_strand_id
1 'polypeptide(L)'
;MTLPAKFVERVLRDLGETEGAALCAALDAEPPVSVRLNPAKTGAETVSAGPDAGLPVPEAAGLPALAIAGRVPWSRDGRYLAVRPSFTLDPDFHAGAYYVQEASSQFVGHLLAAVRTEGARILDLCAAPGGKTTLYASLAGPDGLVVAN
;
A
#
# COMPACT_ATOMS: atom_id res chain seq x y z
N MET A 1 -2.19 9.24 -21.10
CA MET A 1 -2.44 10.70 -20.91
C MET A 1 -1.16 11.41 -21.31
N THR A 2 -1.16 12.37 -22.25
CA THR A 2 0.09 12.98 -22.72
C THR A 2 0.55 14.01 -21.69
N LEU A 3 1.75 13.85 -21.17
CA LEU A 3 2.34 14.78 -20.20
C LEU A 3 2.58 16.16 -20.86
N PRO A 4 2.37 17.28 -20.14
CA PRO A 4 2.65 18.62 -20.69
C PRO A 4 4.13 18.79 -21.05
N ALA A 5 4.44 19.38 -22.23
CA ALA A 5 5.79 19.53 -22.72
C ALA A 5 6.73 20.25 -21.71
N LYS A 6 6.26 21.33 -21.09
CA LYS A 6 7.05 22.05 -20.07
C LYS A 6 7.35 21.22 -18.82
N PHE A 7 6.49 20.29 -18.48
CA PHE A 7 6.75 19.35 -17.38
C PHE A 7 7.86 18.38 -17.77
N VAL A 8 7.77 17.79 -18.97
CA VAL A 8 8.81 16.87 -19.49
C VAL A 8 10.17 17.56 -19.58
N GLU A 9 10.24 18.76 -20.15
CA GLU A 9 11.47 19.57 -20.22
C GLU A 9 12.08 19.79 -18.83
N ARG A 10 11.25 20.11 -17.84
CA ARG A 10 11.71 20.33 -16.47
C ARG A 10 12.24 19.05 -15.83
N VAL A 11 11.52 17.93 -15.98
CA VAL A 11 11.92 16.63 -15.44
C VAL A 11 13.27 16.20 -16.06
N LEU A 12 13.42 16.31 -17.38
CA LEU A 12 14.67 15.96 -18.06
C LEU A 12 15.84 16.84 -17.61
N ARG A 13 15.61 18.13 -17.41
CA ARG A 13 16.63 19.05 -16.91
C ARG A 13 17.04 18.75 -15.46
N ASP A 14 16.09 18.45 -14.60
CA ASP A 14 16.31 18.31 -13.15
C ASP A 14 16.88 16.91 -12.78
N LEU A 15 16.51 15.86 -13.54
CA LEU A 15 16.93 14.47 -13.30
C LEU A 15 17.92 13.90 -14.34
N GLY A 16 18.17 14.64 -15.43
CA GLY A 16 18.92 14.15 -16.59
C GLY A 16 18.06 13.30 -17.53
N GLU A 17 18.60 13.01 -18.72
CA GLU A 17 17.83 12.36 -19.79
C GLU A 17 17.37 10.94 -19.43
N THR A 18 18.23 10.14 -18.82
CA THR A 18 17.92 8.74 -18.53
C THR A 18 16.82 8.58 -17.47
N GLU A 19 17.02 9.18 -16.29
CA GLU A 19 16.06 9.08 -15.19
C GLU A 19 14.81 9.90 -15.47
N GLY A 20 14.95 11.07 -16.09
CA GLY A 20 13.83 11.90 -16.48
C GLY A 20 12.91 11.22 -17.51
N ALA A 21 13.48 10.56 -18.51
CA ALA A 21 12.71 9.80 -19.49
C ALA A 21 12.02 8.59 -18.84
N ALA A 22 12.69 7.87 -17.93
CA ALA A 22 12.12 6.76 -17.20
C ALA A 22 10.94 7.20 -16.32
N LEU A 23 11.08 8.34 -15.63
CA LEU A 23 9.99 8.91 -14.82
C LEU A 23 8.80 9.31 -15.71
N CYS A 24 9.04 9.99 -16.83
CA CYS A 24 7.97 10.37 -17.75
C CYS A 24 7.24 9.15 -18.30
N ALA A 25 7.96 8.10 -18.68
CA ALA A 25 7.36 6.84 -19.13
C ALA A 25 6.53 6.17 -18.05
N ALA A 26 7.01 6.15 -16.81
CA ALA A 26 6.29 5.60 -15.68
C ALA A 26 5.00 6.38 -15.36
N LEU A 27 5.01 7.71 -15.50
CA LEU A 27 3.84 8.57 -15.28
C LEU A 27 2.79 8.45 -16.40
N ASP A 28 3.20 8.06 -17.61
CA ASP A 28 2.27 7.85 -18.74
C ASP A 28 1.73 6.41 -18.79
N ALA A 29 2.30 5.49 -18.01
CA ALA A 29 1.82 4.13 -17.86
C ALA A 29 0.55 4.05 -17.00
N GLU A 30 -0.16 2.92 -17.09
CA GLU A 30 -1.30 2.66 -16.22
C GLU A 30 -0.82 2.50 -14.77
N PRO A 31 -1.41 3.25 -13.81
CA PRO A 31 -0.97 3.17 -12.42
C PRO A 31 -1.26 1.78 -11.83
N PRO A 32 -0.31 1.19 -11.10
CA PRO A 32 -0.52 -0.10 -10.46
C PRO A 32 -1.61 0.00 -9.39
N VAL A 33 -2.45 -1.02 -9.32
CA VAL A 33 -3.47 -1.13 -8.28
C VAL A 33 -2.90 -1.92 -7.11
N SER A 34 -3.06 -1.42 -5.90
CA SER A 34 -2.62 -2.13 -4.70
C SER A 34 -3.63 -2.04 -3.57
N VAL A 35 -3.59 -3.05 -2.71
CA VAL A 35 -4.40 -3.14 -1.50
C VAL A 35 -3.50 -3.48 -0.32
N ARG A 36 -3.94 -3.14 0.88
CA ARG A 36 -3.35 -3.60 2.13
C ARG A 36 -4.33 -4.51 2.84
N LEU A 37 -3.94 -5.75 3.07
CA LEU A 37 -4.73 -6.75 3.78
C LEU A 37 -4.88 -6.36 5.25
N ASN A 38 -5.98 -6.79 5.85
CA ASN A 38 -6.18 -6.68 7.29
C ASN A 38 -5.88 -8.05 7.93
N PRO A 39 -4.71 -8.24 8.55
CA PRO A 39 -4.32 -9.55 9.09
C PRO A 39 -5.26 -10.07 10.17
N ALA A 40 -5.92 -9.18 10.91
CA ALA A 40 -6.90 -9.58 11.93
C ALA A 40 -8.17 -10.22 11.36
N LYS A 41 -8.43 -10.03 10.05
CA LYS A 41 -9.63 -10.56 9.38
C LYS A 41 -9.33 -11.60 8.31
N THR A 42 -8.14 -11.59 7.75
CA THR A 42 -7.77 -12.51 6.66
C THR A 42 -7.07 -13.77 7.13
N GLY A 43 -6.73 -13.86 8.43
CA GLY A 43 -5.93 -14.98 8.95
C GLY A 43 -4.57 -15.11 8.28
N ALA A 44 -4.13 -14.10 7.54
CA ALA A 44 -2.84 -14.10 6.88
C ALA A 44 -1.77 -14.27 7.94
N GLU A 45 -1.07 -15.41 7.90
CA GLU A 45 0.09 -15.62 8.75
C GLU A 45 1.05 -14.44 8.60
N THR A 46 1.49 -13.92 9.72
CA THR A 46 2.44 -12.84 9.81
C THR A 46 3.79 -13.31 9.27
N VAL A 47 3.95 -13.29 7.96
CA VAL A 47 5.27 -13.49 7.36
C VAL A 47 6.09 -12.27 7.72
N SER A 48 7.16 -12.48 8.49
CA SER A 48 8.07 -11.42 8.90
C SER A 48 8.52 -10.59 7.69
N ALA A 49 8.57 -9.28 7.85
CA ALA A 49 9.09 -8.37 6.84
C ALA A 49 10.59 -8.62 6.67
N GLY A 50 10.95 -9.51 5.72
CA GLY A 50 12.31 -9.74 5.26
C GLY A 50 12.38 -9.41 3.76
N PRO A 51 13.60 -9.19 3.21
CA PRO A 51 13.80 -8.83 1.80
C PRO A 51 13.59 -9.99 0.82
N ASP A 52 12.77 -10.98 1.16
CA ASP A 52 12.56 -12.18 0.37
C ASP A 52 11.60 -11.92 -0.81
N ALA A 53 12.15 -11.31 -1.85
CA ALA A 53 11.50 -11.08 -3.15
C ALA A 53 11.26 -12.38 -3.97
N GLY A 54 11.41 -13.57 -3.39
CA GLY A 54 11.36 -14.85 -4.10
C GLY A 54 10.41 -15.90 -3.52
N LEU A 55 9.75 -15.63 -2.41
CA LEU A 55 8.79 -16.60 -1.86
C LEU A 55 7.48 -16.60 -2.63
N PRO A 56 6.83 -17.75 -2.85
CA PRO A 56 5.53 -17.82 -3.47
C PRO A 56 4.59 -16.91 -2.69
N VAL A 57 3.85 -16.06 -3.41
CA VAL A 57 2.82 -15.19 -2.84
C VAL A 57 1.79 -16.12 -2.23
N PRO A 58 1.60 -16.16 -0.90
CA PRO A 58 0.50 -16.93 -0.34
C PRO A 58 -0.77 -16.44 -1.03
N GLU A 59 -1.51 -17.34 -1.64
CA GLU A 59 -2.87 -17.07 -2.06
C GLU A 59 -3.53 -16.33 -0.90
N ALA A 60 -4.17 -15.18 -1.18
CA ALA A 60 -4.90 -14.48 -0.11
C ALA A 60 -6.02 -15.41 0.31
N ALA A 61 -5.72 -16.26 1.28
CA ALA A 61 -6.60 -17.30 1.74
C ALA A 61 -7.93 -16.64 2.13
N GLY A 62 -8.96 -16.90 1.33
CA GLY A 62 -10.29 -16.37 1.58
C GLY A 62 -10.66 -15.06 0.87
N LEU A 63 -9.86 -14.52 -0.04
CA LEU A 63 -10.23 -13.33 -0.84
C LEU A 63 -10.24 -13.63 -2.35
N PRO A 64 -11.21 -14.44 -2.85
CA PRO A 64 -11.23 -14.91 -4.23
C PRO A 64 -11.43 -13.79 -5.26
N ALA A 65 -11.92 -12.62 -4.85
CA ALA A 65 -12.13 -11.48 -5.74
C ALA A 65 -10.82 -10.74 -6.08
N LEU A 66 -9.70 -10.99 -5.37
CA LEU A 66 -8.45 -10.29 -5.56
C LEU A 66 -7.46 -11.13 -6.40
N ALA A 67 -7.29 -10.76 -7.66
CA ALA A 67 -6.23 -11.31 -8.52
C ALA A 67 -4.87 -10.70 -8.12
N ILE A 68 -4.17 -11.34 -7.18
CA ILE A 68 -2.88 -10.86 -6.66
C ILE A 68 -1.78 -11.10 -7.69
N ALA A 69 -1.07 -10.02 -8.05
CA ALA A 69 0.09 -10.05 -8.97
C ALA A 69 1.42 -10.12 -8.23
N GLY A 70 1.48 -9.63 -6.97
CA GLY A 70 2.73 -9.62 -6.22
C GLY A 70 2.61 -8.92 -4.87
N ARG A 71 3.73 -8.86 -4.14
CA ARG A 71 3.82 -8.15 -2.86
C ARG A 71 4.30 -6.72 -3.07
N VAL A 72 3.86 -5.82 -2.21
CA VAL A 72 4.48 -4.50 -2.07
C VAL A 72 5.76 -4.69 -1.23
N PRO A 73 6.97 -4.40 -1.78
CA PRO A 73 8.24 -4.80 -1.14
C PRO A 73 8.45 -4.25 0.28
N TRP A 74 7.90 -3.07 0.55
CA TRP A 74 8.01 -2.39 1.85
C TRP A 74 6.79 -2.53 2.74
N SER A 75 5.81 -3.34 2.35
CA SER A 75 4.60 -3.52 3.14
C SER A 75 4.30 -5.00 3.34
N ARG A 76 4.36 -5.45 4.59
CA ARG A 76 4.07 -6.83 4.94
C ARG A 76 2.72 -7.31 4.41
N ASP A 77 1.71 -6.48 4.55
CA ASP A 77 0.33 -6.79 4.20
C ASP A 77 -0.08 -6.23 2.83
N GLY A 78 0.85 -5.54 2.13
CA GLY A 78 0.61 -4.93 0.83
C GLY A 78 0.64 -5.94 -0.31
N ARG A 79 -0.32 -5.80 -1.24
CA ARG A 79 -0.41 -6.64 -2.45
C ARG A 79 -0.69 -5.76 -3.66
N TYR A 80 0.03 -6.02 -4.75
CA TYR A 80 -0.34 -5.53 -6.07
C TYR A 80 -1.40 -6.45 -6.67
N LEU A 81 -2.33 -5.88 -7.42
CA LEU A 81 -3.36 -6.61 -8.14
C LEU A 81 -3.05 -6.61 -9.63
N ALA A 82 -3.29 -7.76 -10.29
CA ALA A 82 -3.15 -7.90 -11.74
C ALA A 82 -4.23 -7.13 -12.50
N VAL A 83 -5.40 -7.00 -11.90
CA VAL A 83 -6.57 -6.31 -12.47
C VAL A 83 -7.24 -5.50 -11.38
N ARG A 84 -7.76 -4.32 -11.73
CA ARG A 84 -8.57 -3.50 -10.82
C ARG A 84 -9.99 -4.07 -10.75
N PRO A 85 -10.41 -4.67 -9.62
CA PRO A 85 -11.79 -5.15 -9.46
C PRO A 85 -12.75 -3.99 -9.17
N SER A 86 -14.05 -4.28 -9.18
CA SER A 86 -15.07 -3.37 -8.67
C SER A 86 -15.15 -3.50 -7.16
N PHE A 87 -14.30 -2.78 -6.43
CA PHE A 87 -14.20 -2.85 -4.97
C PHE A 87 -15.55 -2.61 -4.25
N THR A 88 -16.39 -1.74 -4.81
CA THR A 88 -17.70 -1.40 -4.21
C THR A 88 -18.71 -2.55 -4.25
N LEU A 89 -18.45 -3.57 -5.09
CA LEU A 89 -19.29 -4.77 -5.16
C LEU A 89 -18.71 -5.95 -4.38
N ASP A 90 -17.55 -5.75 -3.75
CA ASP A 90 -16.86 -6.80 -3.02
C ASP A 90 -17.28 -6.79 -1.54
N PRO A 91 -17.92 -7.86 -1.03
CA PRO A 91 -18.29 -7.96 0.38
C PRO A 91 -17.11 -7.89 1.33
N ASP A 92 -15.93 -8.41 0.95
CA ASP A 92 -14.73 -8.41 1.76
C ASP A 92 -14.16 -6.99 1.93
N PHE A 93 -14.32 -6.13 0.92
CA PHE A 93 -14.00 -4.71 1.05
C PHE A 93 -14.87 -4.05 2.13
N HIS A 94 -16.18 -4.28 2.09
CA HIS A 94 -17.11 -3.72 3.07
C HIS A 94 -16.93 -4.32 4.47
N ALA A 95 -16.52 -5.57 4.55
CA ALA A 95 -16.14 -6.22 5.80
C ALA A 95 -14.81 -5.69 6.38
N GLY A 96 -14.04 -4.91 5.62
CA GLY A 96 -12.73 -4.39 6.01
C GLY A 96 -11.64 -5.45 6.06
N ALA A 97 -11.76 -6.51 5.24
CA ALA A 97 -10.72 -7.52 5.08
C ALA A 97 -9.48 -6.96 4.38
N TYR A 98 -9.63 -5.90 3.61
CA TYR A 98 -8.53 -5.14 3.02
C TYR A 98 -8.90 -3.67 2.84
N TYR A 99 -7.90 -2.84 2.62
CA TYR A 99 -8.02 -1.42 2.29
C TYR A 99 -7.38 -1.15 0.93
N VAL A 100 -8.09 -0.45 0.03
CA VAL A 100 -7.51 -0.01 -1.27
C VAL A 100 -6.57 1.14 -0.98
N GLN A 101 -5.28 0.90 -1.08
CA GLN A 101 -4.24 1.85 -0.70
C GLN A 101 -3.07 1.78 -1.68
N GLU A 102 -2.62 2.92 -2.17
CA GLU A 102 -1.42 3.00 -2.99
C GLU A 102 -0.20 2.43 -2.26
N ALA A 103 0.64 1.71 -3.00
CA ALA A 103 1.86 1.13 -2.46
C ALA A 103 2.78 2.20 -1.83
N SER A 104 2.91 3.36 -2.46
CA SER A 104 3.67 4.50 -1.93
C SER A 104 3.16 4.95 -0.55
N SER A 105 1.85 5.01 -0.36
CA SER A 105 1.23 5.38 0.93
C SER A 105 1.48 4.34 2.02
N GLN A 106 1.68 3.08 1.66
CA GLN A 106 2.02 2.00 2.59
C GLN A 106 3.47 2.11 3.11
N PHE A 107 4.34 2.87 2.43
CA PHE A 107 5.74 3.06 2.82
C PHE A 107 5.90 3.68 4.21
N VAL A 108 4.92 4.46 4.66
CA VAL A 108 4.89 5.00 6.03
C VAL A 108 5.00 3.90 7.09
N GLY A 109 4.36 2.74 6.85
CA GLY A 109 4.49 1.57 7.74
C GLY A 109 5.92 1.05 7.81
N HIS A 110 6.65 1.07 6.71
CA HIS A 110 8.06 0.68 6.66
C HIS A 110 8.94 1.65 7.48
N LEU A 111 8.70 2.94 7.37
CA LEU A 111 9.42 3.95 8.18
C LEU A 111 9.14 3.78 9.67
N LEU A 112 7.89 3.47 10.04
CA LEU A 112 7.51 3.25 11.42
C LEU A 112 8.02 1.93 12.01
N ALA A 113 8.43 0.97 11.18
CA ALA A 113 9.05 -0.27 11.66
C ALA A 113 10.37 -0.02 12.43
N ALA A 114 11.00 1.14 12.23
CA ALA A 114 12.19 1.54 12.99
C ALA A 114 11.88 2.01 14.43
N VAL A 115 10.61 2.22 14.76
CA VAL A 115 10.16 2.64 16.08
C VAL A 115 9.17 1.63 16.65
N ARG A 116 9.13 1.52 17.99
CA ARG A 116 8.16 0.64 18.64
C ARG A 116 6.75 1.24 18.52
N THR A 117 5.89 0.57 17.75
CA THR A 117 4.50 1.01 17.55
C THR A 117 3.49 0.19 18.34
N GLU A 118 3.84 -1.03 18.76
CA GLU A 118 2.97 -1.90 19.55
C GLU A 118 2.61 -1.25 20.91
N GLY A 119 1.31 -1.17 21.20
CA GLY A 119 0.79 -0.48 22.38
C GLY A 119 0.93 1.06 22.33
N ALA A 120 1.37 1.62 21.20
CA ALA A 120 1.60 3.05 21.08
C ALA A 120 0.30 3.87 21.06
N ARG A 121 0.42 5.12 21.49
CA ARG A 121 -0.62 6.15 21.32
C ARG A 121 -0.25 7.01 20.13
N ILE A 122 -1.06 6.99 19.09
CA ILE A 122 -0.79 7.65 17.82
C ILE A 122 -1.87 8.69 17.54
N LEU A 123 -1.45 9.90 17.17
CA LEU A 123 -2.33 10.96 16.71
C LEU A 123 -2.18 11.13 15.19
N ASP A 124 -3.26 10.91 14.46
CA ASP A 124 -3.35 11.17 13.02
C ASP A 124 -4.06 12.51 12.79
N LEU A 125 -3.29 13.53 12.50
CA LEU A 125 -3.80 14.91 12.32
C LEU A 125 -4.52 15.12 10.98
N CYS A 126 -4.35 14.24 10.00
CA CYS A 126 -4.92 14.36 8.66
C CYS A 126 -5.47 12.99 8.21
N ALA A 127 -6.43 12.47 8.97
CA ALA A 127 -6.87 11.09 8.87
C ALA A 127 -7.60 10.73 7.57
N ALA A 128 -8.43 11.64 7.07
CA ALA A 128 -9.27 11.34 5.89
C ALA A 128 -8.42 11.00 4.64
N PRO A 129 -8.77 9.96 3.91
CA PRO A 129 -9.92 9.03 4.00
C PRO A 129 -9.67 7.79 4.89
N GLY A 130 -8.63 7.73 5.73
CA GLY A 130 -8.42 6.67 6.70
C GLY A 130 -7.35 5.63 6.35
N GLY A 131 -6.69 5.74 5.19
CA GLY A 131 -5.69 4.77 4.75
C GLY A 131 -4.47 4.66 5.69
N LYS A 132 -3.96 5.79 6.18
CA LYS A 132 -2.87 5.81 7.17
C LYS A 132 -3.38 5.50 8.57
N THR A 133 -4.54 6.02 8.95
CA THR A 133 -5.19 5.74 10.24
C THR A 133 -5.36 4.25 10.49
N THR A 134 -5.89 3.52 9.52
CA THR A 134 -6.07 2.06 9.61
C THR A 134 -4.74 1.30 9.59
N LEU A 135 -3.71 1.83 8.93
CA LEU A 135 -2.35 1.31 9.01
C LEU A 135 -1.78 1.49 10.42
N TYR A 136 -1.93 2.67 11.01
CA TYR A 136 -1.48 2.94 12.38
C TYR A 136 -2.20 2.04 13.40
N ALA A 137 -3.49 1.82 13.22
CA ALA A 137 -4.25 0.91 14.08
C ALA A 137 -3.71 -0.53 14.00
N SER A 138 -3.35 -1.02 12.79
CA SER A 138 -2.73 -2.34 12.63
C SER A 138 -1.38 -2.45 13.32
N LEU A 139 -0.59 -1.37 13.32
CA LEU A 139 0.74 -1.33 13.94
C LEU A 139 0.68 -1.16 15.45
N ALA A 140 -0.28 -0.39 15.95
CA ALA A 140 -0.48 -0.16 17.38
C ALA A 140 -1.03 -1.40 18.10
N GLY A 141 -1.75 -2.26 17.39
CA GLY A 141 -2.32 -3.48 17.93
C GLY A 141 -3.45 -3.24 18.93
N PRO A 142 -3.90 -4.30 19.63
CA PRO A 142 -5.07 -4.24 20.51
C PRO A 142 -4.87 -3.35 21.75
N ASP A 143 -3.64 -3.21 22.21
CA ASP A 143 -3.29 -2.39 23.40
C ASP A 143 -2.95 -0.94 23.03
N GLY A 144 -3.00 -0.59 21.76
CA GLY A 144 -2.73 0.74 21.25
C GLY A 144 -3.95 1.64 21.18
N LEU A 145 -3.69 2.94 21.00
CA LEU A 145 -4.74 3.94 20.79
C LEU A 145 -4.39 4.79 19.57
N VAL A 146 -5.30 4.90 18.63
CA VAL A 146 -5.19 5.85 17.51
C VAL A 146 -6.31 6.89 17.65
N VAL A 147 -5.91 8.15 17.74
CA VAL A 147 -6.82 9.29 17.67
C VAL A 147 -6.69 9.91 16.29
N ALA A 148 -7.80 10.06 15.59
CA ALA A 148 -7.85 10.53 14.21
C ALA A 148 -8.70 11.80 14.09
N ASN A 149 -8.17 12.80 13.36
CA ASN A 149 -8.84 14.08 13.12
C ASN A 149 -9.09 14.29 11.64
#